data_ef3ea69855f290f7d1d0a6df48dacba5
#
_entry.id   ef3ea69855f290f7d1d0a6df48dacba5
#
_cell.length_a   1.000
_cell.length_b   1.000
_cell.length_c   1.000
_cell.angle_alpha   90.00
_cell.angle_beta   90.00
_cell.angle_gamma   90.00
#
_symmetry.space_group_name_H-M   'P 1'
#
loop_
_entity.id
_entity.type
_entity.pdbx_description
1 polymer ?
#
loop_
_entity_poly.entity_id
_entity_poly.type
_entity_poly.pdbx_seq_one_letter_code
_entity_poly.pdbx_strand_id
1 'polypeptide(L)'
;MDQPLSDPELAAPERTTYRALVGDEEVGGGALTLRPDGDEHLVQEIEGEAYGRLSGSVAVRFRRRGGTLIAVSQDARLDDRDRSVFRDEAHFRDVQVPQLGGELAGYPRAMVPAPAVALALRTLELEEKARFRPRVWVGAILHWPLDVRVERRETVSVPAGRFDAWKVRLRPSLVDVAQALDELSATVVPPVHAHVDAATGRLVRLAFPTGPGRTDPPGLLEAIDLT
;
A
#
# COMPACT_ATOMS: atom_id res chain seq x y z
N MET A 1 -12.58 5.78 -11.50
CA MET A 1 -12.18 7.19 -11.38
C MET A 1 -10.67 7.21 -11.20
N ASP A 2 -9.97 7.81 -12.13
CA ASP A 2 -8.53 8.00 -12.03
C ASP A 2 -8.26 9.31 -11.29
N GLN A 3 -8.53 9.32 -9.98
CA GLN A 3 -8.20 10.47 -9.14
C GLN A 3 -6.73 10.36 -8.71
N PRO A 4 -5.94 11.42 -8.90
CA PRO A 4 -4.60 11.48 -8.33
C PRO A 4 -4.69 11.47 -6.80
N LEU A 5 -3.61 11.04 -6.13
CA LEU A 5 -3.53 11.09 -4.67
C LEU A 5 -3.61 12.54 -4.19
N SER A 6 -4.42 12.80 -3.18
CA SER A 6 -4.41 14.11 -2.51
C SER A 6 -3.14 14.27 -1.67
N ASP A 7 -2.65 15.50 -1.53
CA ASP A 7 -1.51 15.78 -0.64
C ASP A 7 -2.02 15.80 0.82
N PRO A 8 -1.45 14.99 1.73
CA PRO A 8 -1.82 15.03 3.14
C PRO A 8 -1.29 16.28 3.89
N GLU A 9 -0.62 17.20 3.18
CA GLU A 9 -0.11 18.48 3.72
C GLU A 9 0.71 18.34 5.02
N LEU A 10 1.59 17.33 5.07
CA LEU A 10 2.42 17.08 6.24
C LEU A 10 3.37 18.25 6.51
N ALA A 11 3.33 18.79 7.72
CA ALA A 11 4.24 19.83 8.19
C ALA A 11 5.55 19.26 8.76
N ALA A 12 5.55 18.03 9.23
CA ALA A 12 6.69 17.35 9.84
C ALA A 12 6.72 15.87 9.40
N PRO A 13 7.87 15.20 9.51
CA PRO A 13 7.94 13.76 9.30
C PRO A 13 7.02 13.01 10.25
N GLU A 14 6.40 11.96 9.74
CA GLU A 14 5.61 11.00 10.52
C GLU A 14 6.17 9.60 10.33
N ARG A 15 6.29 8.84 11.41
CA ARG A 15 6.74 7.46 11.39
C ARG A 15 5.75 6.56 12.10
N THR A 16 5.44 5.42 11.51
CA THR A 16 4.70 4.33 12.15
C THR A 16 5.56 3.09 12.14
N THR A 17 5.84 2.54 13.31
CA THR A 17 6.58 1.29 13.46
C THR A 17 5.61 0.13 13.63
N TYR A 18 5.89 -0.99 12.99
CA TYR A 18 5.04 -2.18 12.98
C TYR A 18 5.81 -3.41 13.44
N ARG A 19 5.08 -4.32 14.10
CA ARG A 19 5.48 -5.73 14.19
C ARG A 19 4.76 -6.54 13.12
N ALA A 20 5.38 -7.61 12.65
CA ALA A 20 4.83 -8.55 11.69
C ALA A 20 4.62 -9.92 12.33
N LEU A 21 3.40 -10.46 12.20
CA LEU A 21 3.04 -11.77 12.73
C LEU A 21 2.55 -12.68 11.59
N VAL A 22 2.76 -13.99 11.75
CA VAL A 22 2.13 -15.05 10.95
C VAL A 22 1.43 -15.99 11.93
N GLY A 23 0.10 -15.99 11.91
CA GLY A 23 -0.65 -16.53 13.04
C GLY A 23 -0.35 -15.74 14.31
N ASP A 24 0.12 -16.46 15.36
CA ASP A 24 0.49 -15.87 16.64
C ASP A 24 2.01 -15.65 16.79
N GLU A 25 2.82 -16.03 15.79
CA GLU A 25 4.27 -15.90 15.82
C GLU A 25 4.73 -14.56 15.26
N GLU A 26 5.54 -13.83 16.02
CA GLU A 26 6.20 -12.62 15.54
C GLU A 26 7.39 -13.01 14.66
N VAL A 27 7.32 -12.65 13.40
CA VAL A 27 8.31 -13.02 12.37
C VAL A 27 9.22 -11.85 11.99
N GLY A 28 8.97 -10.65 12.48
CA GLY A 28 9.75 -9.47 12.17
C GLY A 28 8.98 -8.17 12.40
N GLY A 29 9.40 -7.13 11.70
CA GLY A 29 8.76 -5.81 11.79
C GLY A 29 9.33 -4.83 10.79
N GLY A 30 8.92 -3.57 10.93
CA GLY A 30 9.38 -2.52 10.03
C GLY A 30 8.80 -1.17 10.37
N ALA A 31 9.04 -0.20 9.51
CA ALA A 31 8.46 1.11 9.66
C ALA A 31 8.03 1.71 8.32
N LEU A 32 7.00 2.52 8.37
CA LEU A 32 6.58 3.42 7.31
C LEU A 32 6.81 4.85 7.77
N THR A 33 7.61 5.59 7.01
CA THR A 33 7.88 7.00 7.25
C THR A 33 7.35 7.81 6.08
N LEU A 34 6.62 8.88 6.39
CA LEU A 34 6.24 9.92 5.45
C LEU A 34 6.98 11.19 5.84
N ARG A 35 7.72 11.79 4.93
CA ARG A 35 8.42 13.04 5.21
C ARG A 35 8.35 14.04 4.06
N PRO A 36 8.18 15.33 4.38
CA PRO A 36 8.42 16.38 3.41
C PRO A 36 9.88 16.33 2.91
N ASP A 37 10.10 16.64 1.65
CA ASP A 37 11.42 16.79 1.05
C ASP A 37 11.47 18.12 0.29
N GLY A 38 11.68 19.19 1.05
CA GLY A 38 11.38 20.56 0.65
C GLY A 38 9.87 20.78 0.45
N ASP A 39 9.54 21.89 -0.18
CA ASP A 39 8.13 22.29 -0.40
C ASP A 39 7.48 21.51 -1.56
N GLU A 40 8.28 21.02 -2.50
CA GLU A 40 7.80 20.44 -3.74
C GLU A 40 7.65 18.92 -3.71
N HIS A 41 8.17 18.24 -2.70
CA HIS A 41 8.18 16.77 -2.68
C HIS A 41 7.72 16.21 -1.33
N LEU A 42 7.18 14.98 -1.42
CA LEU A 42 6.91 14.09 -0.30
C LEU A 42 7.65 12.77 -0.57
N VAL A 43 8.27 12.20 0.44
CA VAL A 43 8.89 10.88 0.35
C VAL A 43 8.19 9.93 1.31
N GLN A 44 7.80 8.78 0.80
CA GLN A 44 7.39 7.62 1.61
C GLN A 44 8.52 6.62 1.61
N GLU A 45 8.94 6.22 2.80
CA GLU A 45 9.94 5.18 3.02
C GLU A 45 9.32 4.04 3.81
N ILE A 46 9.56 2.81 3.36
CA ILE A 46 9.20 1.59 4.07
C ILE A 46 10.50 0.81 4.26
N GLU A 47 10.77 0.40 5.47
CA GLU A 47 11.87 -0.49 5.81
C GLU A 47 11.34 -1.63 6.68
N GLY A 48 11.95 -2.80 6.59
CA GLY A 48 11.52 -3.91 7.41
C GLY A 48 12.44 -5.10 7.33
N GLU A 49 12.25 -6.00 8.29
CA GLU A 49 12.94 -7.28 8.37
C GLU A 49 11.99 -8.41 8.69
N ALA A 50 12.31 -9.62 8.28
CA ALA A 50 11.50 -10.81 8.56
C ALA A 50 12.37 -12.06 8.68
N TYR A 51 11.93 -12.99 9.54
CA TYR A 51 12.54 -14.31 9.76
C TYR A 51 14.02 -14.26 10.15
N GLY A 52 14.48 -13.11 10.73
CA GLY A 52 15.87 -12.91 11.14
C GLY A 52 16.89 -12.96 10.00
N ARG A 53 16.46 -12.89 8.74
CA ARG A 53 17.34 -12.99 7.58
C ARG A 53 16.97 -12.09 6.40
N LEU A 54 15.68 -11.81 6.22
CA LEU A 54 15.21 -10.94 5.15
C LEU A 54 15.20 -9.51 5.64
N SER A 55 15.75 -8.59 4.87
CA SER A 55 15.62 -7.16 5.10
C SER A 55 15.27 -6.46 3.79
N GLY A 56 14.43 -5.45 3.85
CA GLY A 56 14.01 -4.73 2.66
C GLY A 56 13.73 -3.26 2.93
N SER A 57 13.86 -2.47 1.89
CA SER A 57 13.50 -1.06 1.91
C SER A 57 12.87 -0.65 0.60
N VAL A 58 11.92 0.26 0.68
CA VAL A 58 11.31 0.91 -0.48
C VAL A 58 11.15 2.39 -0.21
N ALA A 59 11.66 3.23 -1.10
CA ALA A 59 11.43 4.66 -1.08
C ALA A 59 10.61 5.06 -2.32
N VAL A 60 9.53 5.79 -2.14
CA VAL A 60 8.72 6.37 -3.21
C VAL A 60 8.72 7.88 -3.05
N ARG A 61 9.16 8.59 -4.08
CA ARG A 61 9.18 10.05 -4.12
C ARG A 61 8.00 10.56 -4.93
N PHE A 62 7.27 11.52 -4.38
CA PHE A 62 6.16 12.20 -5.01
C PHE A 62 6.48 13.66 -5.20
N ARG A 63 5.98 14.25 -6.30
CA ARG A 63 5.94 15.69 -6.48
C ARG A 63 4.57 16.21 -6.05
N ARG A 64 4.58 17.27 -5.25
CA ARG A 64 3.40 18.03 -4.87
C ARG A 64 3.00 18.97 -6.02
N ARG A 65 1.76 18.95 -6.44
CA ARG A 65 1.25 19.83 -7.48
C ARG A 65 -0.24 20.10 -7.31
N GLY A 66 -0.56 21.34 -6.91
CA GLY A 66 -1.97 21.77 -6.80
C GLY A 66 -2.80 20.91 -5.87
N GLY A 67 -2.30 20.61 -4.66
CA GLY A 67 -2.99 19.76 -3.67
C GLY A 67 -2.99 18.26 -4.01
N THR A 68 -2.20 17.82 -5.00
CA THR A 68 -2.10 16.42 -5.39
C THR A 68 -0.67 15.92 -5.38
N LEU A 69 -0.50 14.60 -5.24
CA LEU A 69 0.77 13.89 -5.32
C LEU A 69 0.89 13.13 -6.62
N ILE A 70 2.01 13.30 -7.31
CA ILE A 70 2.36 12.58 -8.54
C ILE A 70 3.63 11.78 -8.24
N ALA A 71 3.60 10.46 -8.41
CA ALA A 71 4.77 9.62 -8.23
C ALA A 71 5.87 9.99 -9.25
N VAL A 72 7.10 10.17 -8.76
CA VAL A 72 8.28 10.57 -9.56
C VAL A 72 9.25 9.43 -9.71
N SER A 73 9.59 8.76 -8.62
CA SER A 73 10.53 7.63 -8.62
C SER A 73 10.25 6.66 -7.49
N GLN A 74 10.71 5.44 -7.68
CA GLN A 74 10.76 4.39 -6.68
C GLN A 74 12.17 3.79 -6.66
N ASP A 75 12.69 3.49 -5.49
CA ASP A 75 13.84 2.63 -5.26
C ASP A 75 13.41 1.53 -4.29
N ALA A 76 13.61 0.28 -4.65
CA ALA A 76 13.22 -0.87 -3.84
C ALA A 76 14.36 -1.88 -3.77
N ARG A 77 14.62 -2.40 -2.57
CA ARG A 77 15.65 -3.39 -2.29
C ARG A 77 15.13 -4.46 -1.34
N LEU A 78 15.52 -5.70 -1.62
CA LEU A 78 15.31 -6.85 -0.75
C LEU A 78 16.60 -7.66 -0.68
N ASP A 79 17.07 -7.93 0.52
CA ASP A 79 18.24 -8.74 0.80
C ASP A 79 17.86 -9.98 1.63
N ASP A 80 18.50 -11.11 1.36
CA ASP A 80 18.50 -12.30 2.22
C ASP A 80 19.90 -12.38 2.87
N ARG A 81 19.99 -11.98 4.14
CA ARG A 81 21.26 -11.72 4.84
C ARG A 81 22.11 -10.71 4.05
N ASP A 82 23.30 -11.09 3.62
CA ASP A 82 24.23 -10.22 2.89
C ASP A 82 24.07 -10.32 1.36
N ARG A 83 23.06 -11.06 0.87
CA ARG A 83 22.83 -11.28 -0.56
C ARG A 83 21.64 -10.45 -1.04
N SER A 84 21.89 -9.57 -2.02
CA SER A 84 20.80 -8.87 -2.70
C SER A 84 19.97 -9.87 -3.53
N VAL A 85 18.67 -9.97 -3.21
CA VAL A 85 17.70 -10.83 -3.88
C VAL A 85 16.96 -10.07 -4.96
N PHE A 86 16.67 -8.80 -4.69
CA PHE A 86 15.89 -7.96 -5.58
C PHE A 86 16.32 -6.50 -5.44
N ARG A 87 16.43 -5.83 -6.57
CA ARG A 87 16.57 -4.38 -6.65
C ARG A 87 15.76 -3.87 -7.83
N ASP A 88 14.94 -2.85 -7.61
CA ASP A 88 14.13 -2.20 -8.62
C ASP A 88 14.26 -0.69 -8.45
N GLU A 89 14.63 0.00 -9.52
CA GLU A 89 14.70 1.45 -9.58
C GLU A 89 13.87 1.93 -10.76
N ALA A 90 12.87 2.76 -10.49
CA ALA A 90 11.97 3.27 -11.51
C ALA A 90 11.88 4.80 -11.45
N HIS A 91 12.06 5.43 -12.61
CA HIS A 91 11.67 6.83 -12.84
C HIS A 91 10.37 6.83 -13.62
N PHE A 92 9.26 7.21 -12.99
CA PHE A 92 7.92 7.02 -13.56
C PHE A 92 7.67 7.79 -14.87
N ARG A 93 8.41 8.86 -15.14
CA ARG A 93 8.37 9.53 -16.45
C ARG A 93 8.84 8.62 -17.61
N ASP A 94 9.71 7.64 -17.30
CA ASP A 94 10.34 6.75 -18.30
C ASP A 94 9.65 5.36 -18.34
N VAL A 95 8.70 5.10 -17.40
CA VAL A 95 7.93 3.85 -17.34
C VAL A 95 6.86 3.87 -18.43
N GLN A 96 6.84 2.81 -19.23
CA GLN A 96 5.82 2.52 -20.21
C GLN A 96 4.85 1.46 -19.69
N VAL A 97 3.56 1.74 -19.73
CA VAL A 97 2.51 0.89 -19.19
C VAL A 97 1.70 0.30 -20.35
N PRO A 98 1.60 -1.05 -20.47
CA PRO A 98 0.78 -1.67 -21.48
C PRO A 98 -0.70 -1.31 -21.31
N GLN A 99 -1.36 -0.98 -22.42
CA GLN A 99 -2.80 -0.75 -22.48
C GLN A 99 -3.51 -1.99 -23.03
N LEU A 100 -4.80 -2.10 -22.78
CA LEU A 100 -5.66 -3.06 -23.47
C LEU A 100 -5.61 -2.78 -24.97
N GLY A 101 -5.09 -3.75 -25.76
CA GLY A 101 -4.84 -3.57 -27.18
C GLY A 101 -3.35 -3.60 -27.59
N GLY A 102 -2.43 -3.67 -26.61
CA GLY A 102 -0.99 -3.86 -26.82
C GLY A 102 -0.19 -2.58 -27.05
N GLU A 103 -0.84 -1.42 -27.01
CA GLU A 103 -0.14 -0.14 -27.06
C GLU A 103 0.55 0.16 -25.71
N LEU A 104 1.69 0.86 -25.78
CA LEU A 104 2.40 1.37 -24.60
C LEU A 104 2.05 2.84 -24.37
N ALA A 105 1.67 3.19 -23.15
CA ALA A 105 1.44 4.57 -22.73
C ALA A 105 2.37 4.95 -21.60
N GLY A 106 2.62 6.26 -21.43
CA GLY A 106 3.37 6.75 -20.28
C GLY A 106 2.64 6.47 -18.96
N TYR A 107 3.37 6.46 -17.86
CA TYR A 107 2.83 6.22 -16.52
C TYR A 107 1.70 7.21 -16.18
N PRO A 108 0.47 6.72 -15.93
CA PRO A 108 -0.67 7.59 -15.61
C PRO A 108 -0.48 8.31 -14.28
N ARG A 109 -0.83 9.60 -14.21
CA ARG A 109 -0.67 10.41 -13.00
C ARG A 109 -1.47 9.90 -11.78
N ALA A 110 -2.57 9.20 -12.05
CA ALA A 110 -3.43 8.61 -11.02
C ALA A 110 -3.01 7.19 -10.62
N MET A 111 -1.97 6.63 -11.24
CA MET A 111 -1.47 5.30 -10.88
C MET A 111 -0.63 5.38 -9.62
N VAL A 112 -0.87 4.45 -8.70
CA VAL A 112 -0.24 4.39 -7.39
C VAL A 112 0.83 3.29 -7.41
N PRO A 113 2.09 3.56 -7.04
CA PRO A 113 3.04 2.48 -6.77
C PRO A 113 2.54 1.59 -5.63
N ALA A 114 2.68 0.26 -5.75
CA ALA A 114 2.18 -0.68 -4.76
C ALA A 114 2.62 -0.37 -3.31
N PRO A 115 3.88 0.01 -3.05
CA PRO A 115 4.29 0.41 -1.71
C PRO A 115 3.53 1.62 -1.15
N ALA A 116 2.99 2.47 -2.02
CA ALA A 116 2.28 3.68 -1.63
C ALA A 116 0.76 3.49 -1.40
N VAL A 117 0.26 2.25 -1.36
CA VAL A 117 -1.16 1.97 -1.09
C VAL A 117 -1.59 2.50 0.28
N ALA A 118 -0.74 2.44 1.30
CA ALA A 118 -1.05 3.02 2.63
C ALA A 118 -1.25 4.54 2.56
N LEU A 119 -0.39 5.26 1.82
CA LEU A 119 -0.56 6.69 1.56
C LEU A 119 -1.83 6.95 0.74
N ALA A 120 -2.13 6.11 -0.26
CA ALA A 120 -3.36 6.22 -1.03
C ALA A 120 -4.61 6.12 -0.14
N LEU A 121 -4.65 5.13 0.76
CA LEU A 121 -5.76 4.98 1.72
C LEU A 121 -5.92 6.21 2.62
N ARG A 122 -4.81 6.82 3.05
CA ARG A 122 -4.83 8.03 3.87
C ARG A 122 -5.47 9.22 3.16
N THR A 123 -5.32 9.29 1.83
CA THR A 123 -5.78 10.44 1.04
C THR A 123 -7.20 10.27 0.48
N LEU A 124 -7.84 9.13 0.74
CA LEU A 124 -9.23 8.88 0.35
C LEU A 124 -10.20 9.44 1.41
N GLU A 125 -11.30 9.98 0.96
CA GLU A 125 -12.45 10.30 1.81
C GLU A 125 -13.13 8.99 2.22
N LEU A 126 -12.70 8.42 3.37
CA LEU A 126 -13.20 7.16 3.85
C LEU A 126 -14.57 7.34 4.50
N GLU A 127 -15.61 6.86 3.86
CA GLU A 127 -16.98 6.79 4.35
C GLU A 127 -17.50 5.35 4.29
N GLU A 128 -18.43 5.01 5.16
CA GLU A 128 -19.02 3.67 5.17
C GLU A 128 -19.64 3.31 3.81
N LYS A 129 -19.30 2.12 3.29
CA LYS A 129 -19.70 1.60 1.96
C LYS A 129 -19.08 2.32 0.76
N ALA A 130 -18.21 3.30 0.95
CA ALA A 130 -17.47 3.91 -0.14
C ALA A 130 -16.64 2.87 -0.91
N ARG A 131 -16.51 3.09 -2.21
CA ARG A 131 -15.75 2.21 -3.11
C ARG A 131 -14.84 3.03 -4.00
N PHE A 132 -13.60 2.57 -4.13
CA PHE A 132 -12.57 3.19 -4.96
C PHE A 132 -11.91 2.12 -5.83
N ARG A 133 -11.40 2.51 -6.98
CA ARG A 133 -10.67 1.62 -7.89
C ARG A 133 -9.39 2.28 -8.38
N PRO A 134 -8.39 2.47 -7.52
CA PRO A 134 -7.10 2.93 -7.97
C PRO A 134 -6.42 1.87 -8.84
N ARG A 135 -5.63 2.30 -9.81
CA ARG A 135 -4.69 1.43 -10.50
C ARG A 135 -3.39 1.41 -9.73
N VAL A 136 -2.89 0.22 -9.43
CA VAL A 136 -1.67 0.01 -8.67
C VAL A 136 -0.59 -0.56 -9.58
N TRP A 137 0.55 0.09 -9.62
CA TRP A 137 1.73 -0.41 -10.31
C TRP A 137 2.56 -1.29 -9.38
N VAL A 138 2.86 -2.52 -9.83
CA VAL A 138 3.51 -3.56 -9.01
C VAL A 138 4.98 -3.76 -9.41
N GLY A 139 5.43 -3.10 -10.48
CA GLY A 139 6.79 -3.18 -10.99
C GLY A 139 6.86 -3.58 -12.47
N ALA A 140 7.95 -3.29 -13.12
CA ALA A 140 8.18 -3.51 -14.55
C ALA A 140 7.00 -3.01 -15.41
N ILE A 141 6.27 -3.92 -16.05
CA ILE A 141 5.10 -3.63 -16.89
C ILE A 141 3.78 -3.98 -16.21
N LEU A 142 3.83 -4.49 -14.98
CA LEU A 142 2.65 -5.02 -14.31
C LEU A 142 1.94 -3.93 -13.52
N HIS A 143 0.71 -3.66 -13.87
CA HIS A 143 -0.22 -2.84 -13.09
C HIS A 143 -1.56 -3.56 -12.93
N TRP A 144 -2.27 -3.24 -11.85
CA TRP A 144 -3.51 -3.93 -11.51
C TRP A 144 -4.53 -2.96 -10.91
N PRO A 145 -5.80 -3.01 -11.33
CA PRO A 145 -6.87 -2.31 -10.63
C PRO A 145 -7.11 -2.96 -9.27
N LEU A 146 -7.20 -2.14 -8.24
CA LEU A 146 -7.48 -2.57 -6.87
C LEU A 146 -8.92 -2.21 -6.51
N ASP A 147 -9.76 -3.20 -6.14
CA ASP A 147 -11.08 -2.96 -5.57
C ASP A 147 -10.91 -2.62 -4.08
N VAL A 148 -11.12 -1.36 -3.74
CA VAL A 148 -11.05 -0.83 -2.38
C VAL A 148 -12.46 -0.56 -1.90
N ARG A 149 -12.87 -1.22 -0.81
CA ARG A 149 -14.18 -1.04 -0.19
C ARG A 149 -14.05 -0.70 1.28
N VAL A 150 -14.59 0.43 1.69
CA VAL A 150 -14.76 0.78 3.10
C VAL A 150 -15.93 -0.03 3.64
N GLU A 151 -15.69 -0.89 4.63
CA GLU A 151 -16.72 -1.77 5.18
C GLU A 151 -17.49 -1.09 6.31
N ARG A 152 -16.78 -0.66 7.34
CA ARG A 152 -17.34 -0.02 8.53
C ARG A 152 -16.26 0.69 9.33
N ARG A 153 -16.72 1.43 10.33
CA ARG A 153 -15.88 2.00 11.38
C ARG A 153 -15.94 1.09 12.61
N GLU A 154 -14.79 0.77 13.18
CA GLU A 154 -14.70 -0.10 14.36
C GLU A 154 -13.50 0.28 15.23
N THR A 155 -13.58 -0.09 16.50
CA THR A 155 -12.45 0.11 17.42
C THR A 155 -11.46 -1.05 17.26
N VAL A 156 -10.19 -0.72 17.03
CA VAL A 156 -9.08 -1.67 16.90
C VAL A 156 -8.07 -1.42 18.00
N SER A 157 -7.65 -2.50 18.67
CA SER A 157 -6.56 -2.46 19.63
C SER A 157 -5.31 -3.09 19.01
N VAL A 158 -4.20 -2.36 19.05
CA VAL A 158 -2.87 -2.78 18.64
C VAL A 158 -1.87 -2.37 19.72
N PRO A 159 -0.62 -2.83 19.73
CA PRO A 159 0.35 -2.44 20.78
C PRO A 159 0.54 -0.94 20.95
N ALA A 160 0.45 -0.15 19.88
CA ALA A 160 0.53 1.31 19.91
C ALA A 160 -0.66 1.98 20.60
N GLY A 161 -1.76 1.26 20.87
CA GLY A 161 -2.93 1.81 21.53
C GLY A 161 -4.26 1.32 20.96
N ARG A 162 -5.30 2.09 21.30
CA ARG A 162 -6.68 1.82 20.86
C ARG A 162 -7.13 2.93 19.89
N PHE A 163 -7.56 2.54 18.70
CA PHE A 163 -7.90 3.44 17.62
C PHE A 163 -9.34 3.23 17.16
N ASP A 164 -10.01 4.30 16.82
CA ASP A 164 -11.26 4.29 16.07
C ASP A 164 -10.89 4.30 14.59
N ALA A 165 -11.05 3.20 13.89
CA ALA A 165 -10.48 2.98 12.59
C ALA A 165 -11.51 2.56 11.55
N TRP A 166 -11.29 2.99 10.30
CA TRP A 166 -11.99 2.48 9.14
C TRP A 166 -11.44 1.12 8.75
N LYS A 167 -12.29 0.09 8.71
CA LYS A 167 -11.97 -1.19 8.13
C LYS A 167 -12.16 -1.14 6.63
N VAL A 168 -11.06 -1.31 5.89
CA VAL A 168 -11.01 -1.23 4.43
C VAL A 168 -10.61 -2.57 3.86
N ARG A 169 -11.41 -3.11 2.98
CA ARG A 169 -11.12 -4.33 2.23
C ARG A 169 -10.46 -3.98 0.90
N LEU A 170 -9.36 -4.64 0.61
CA LEU A 170 -8.55 -4.49 -0.59
C LEU A 170 -8.48 -5.84 -1.30
N ARG A 171 -8.72 -5.87 -2.60
CA ARG A 171 -8.45 -7.03 -3.44
C ARG A 171 -8.08 -6.63 -4.86
N PRO A 172 -7.26 -7.43 -5.57
CA PRO A 172 -7.09 -7.26 -7.00
C PRO A 172 -8.44 -7.39 -7.72
N SER A 173 -8.72 -6.55 -8.73
CA SER A 173 -9.94 -6.62 -9.53
C SER A 173 -9.60 -7.10 -10.94
N LEU A 174 -10.33 -8.10 -11.42
CA LEU A 174 -10.22 -8.63 -12.78
C LEU A 174 -11.32 -8.09 -13.72
N VAL A 175 -12.06 -7.09 -13.27
CA VAL A 175 -13.22 -6.57 -14.02
C VAL A 175 -12.85 -6.05 -15.42
N ASP A 176 -11.64 -5.50 -15.56
CA ASP A 176 -11.14 -5.01 -16.86
C ASP A 176 -10.81 -6.17 -17.84
N VAL A 177 -10.66 -7.40 -17.34
CA VAL A 177 -10.40 -8.59 -18.15
C VAL A 177 -11.69 -9.32 -18.47
N ALA A 178 -12.47 -9.67 -17.46
CA ALA A 178 -13.81 -10.25 -17.60
C ALA A 178 -14.53 -10.21 -16.25
N GLN A 179 -15.80 -9.76 -16.24
CA GLN A 179 -16.61 -9.69 -15.02
C GLN A 179 -16.76 -11.04 -14.34
N ALA A 180 -16.97 -12.12 -15.10
CA ALA A 180 -17.08 -13.47 -14.57
C ALA A 180 -15.79 -13.95 -13.87
N LEU A 181 -14.62 -13.56 -14.38
CA LEU A 181 -13.33 -13.86 -13.74
C LEU A 181 -13.15 -13.05 -12.45
N ASP A 182 -13.63 -11.81 -12.41
CA ASP A 182 -13.60 -11.00 -11.19
C ASP A 182 -14.47 -11.60 -10.08
N GLU A 183 -15.67 -12.06 -10.40
CA GLU A 183 -16.57 -12.75 -9.47
C GLU A 183 -15.96 -14.07 -8.96
N LEU A 184 -15.36 -14.87 -9.85
CA LEU A 184 -14.67 -16.10 -9.47
C LEU A 184 -13.45 -15.81 -8.59
N SER A 185 -12.63 -14.84 -8.94
CA SER A 185 -11.45 -14.46 -8.14
C SER A 185 -11.83 -13.97 -6.74
N ALA A 186 -12.97 -13.31 -6.60
CA ALA A 186 -13.50 -12.86 -5.32
C ALA A 186 -13.79 -14.00 -4.33
N THR A 187 -14.04 -15.21 -4.83
CA THR A 187 -14.27 -16.39 -3.98
C THR A 187 -12.98 -17.16 -3.64
N VAL A 188 -11.93 -17.00 -4.44
CA VAL A 188 -10.68 -17.78 -4.33
C VAL A 188 -9.57 -16.99 -3.66
N VAL A 189 -9.42 -15.70 -4.00
CA VAL A 189 -8.34 -14.85 -3.45
C VAL A 189 -8.82 -14.19 -2.16
N PRO A 190 -8.22 -14.54 -0.99
CA PRO A 190 -8.56 -13.90 0.26
C PRO A 190 -8.24 -12.40 0.20
N PRO A 191 -9.13 -11.53 0.71
CA PRO A 191 -8.88 -10.10 0.71
C PRO A 191 -7.82 -9.69 1.75
N VAL A 192 -7.16 -8.58 1.47
CA VAL A 192 -6.38 -7.85 2.47
C VAL A 192 -7.32 -6.90 3.20
N HIS A 193 -7.21 -6.81 4.53
CA HIS A 193 -7.96 -5.85 5.34
C HIS A 193 -7.00 -4.86 6.00
N ALA A 194 -7.21 -3.59 5.71
CA ALA A 194 -6.50 -2.48 6.34
C ALA A 194 -7.39 -1.81 7.38
N HIS A 195 -6.82 -1.42 8.53
CA HIS A 195 -7.46 -0.53 9.48
C HIS A 195 -6.72 0.80 9.47
N VAL A 196 -7.43 1.82 9.08
CA VAL A 196 -6.93 3.18 8.92
C VAL A 196 -7.54 4.04 10.02
N ASP A 197 -6.70 4.62 10.87
CA ASP A 197 -7.17 5.51 11.95
C ASP A 197 -8.01 6.66 11.38
N ALA A 198 -9.20 6.83 11.90
CA ALA A 198 -10.15 7.80 11.38
C ALA A 198 -9.75 9.25 11.67
N ALA A 199 -8.89 9.48 12.66
CA ALA A 199 -8.44 10.83 13.03
C ALA A 199 -7.24 11.28 12.21
N THR A 200 -6.28 10.38 11.93
CA THR A 200 -5.00 10.75 11.31
C THR A 200 -4.82 10.19 9.89
N GLY A 201 -5.67 9.23 9.49
CA GLY A 201 -5.51 8.51 8.24
C GLY A 201 -4.32 7.52 8.23
N ARG A 202 -3.67 7.29 9.37
CA ARG A 202 -2.51 6.36 9.45
C ARG A 202 -2.98 4.91 9.46
N LEU A 203 -2.24 4.06 8.77
CA LEU A 203 -2.47 2.62 8.81
C LEU A 203 -2.04 2.08 10.18
N VAL A 204 -2.97 1.50 10.94
CA VAL A 204 -2.69 0.95 12.27
C VAL A 204 -2.64 -0.57 12.29
N ARG A 205 -3.32 -1.23 11.35
CA ARG A 205 -3.29 -2.69 11.20
C ARG A 205 -3.50 -3.09 9.76
N LEU A 206 -2.79 -4.12 9.31
CA LEU A 206 -2.99 -4.75 8.01
C LEU A 206 -3.07 -6.27 8.20
N ALA A 207 -4.16 -6.89 7.76
CA ALA A 207 -4.31 -8.35 7.72
C ALA A 207 -4.27 -8.82 6.27
N PHE A 208 -3.42 -9.80 5.96
CA PHE A 208 -3.21 -10.28 4.61
C PHE A 208 -3.04 -11.81 4.58
N PRO A 209 -3.36 -12.49 3.46
CA PRO A 209 -3.10 -13.91 3.31
C PRO A 209 -1.59 -14.17 3.18
N THR A 210 -1.11 -15.22 3.84
CA THR A 210 0.29 -15.67 3.73
C THR A 210 0.48 -16.78 2.70
N GLY A 211 -0.62 -17.35 2.21
CA GLY A 211 -0.64 -18.40 1.19
C GLY A 211 -1.99 -18.47 0.48
N PRO A 212 -2.12 -19.36 -0.53
CA PRO A 212 -3.33 -19.50 -1.32
C PRO A 212 -4.45 -20.27 -0.59
N GLY A 213 -4.12 -20.98 0.48
CA GLY A 213 -5.08 -21.82 1.23
C GLY A 213 -5.87 -21.01 2.26
N ARG A 214 -7.14 -21.37 2.46
CA ARG A 214 -7.98 -20.76 3.52
C ARG A 214 -7.54 -21.17 4.93
N THR A 215 -6.73 -22.21 5.05
CA THR A 215 -6.17 -22.74 6.31
C THR A 215 -4.80 -22.16 6.63
N ASP A 216 -4.20 -21.42 5.68
CA ASP A 216 -2.92 -20.77 5.93
C ASP A 216 -3.10 -19.70 7.03
N PRO A 217 -2.16 -19.60 7.99
CA PRO A 217 -2.29 -18.62 9.06
C PRO A 217 -2.26 -17.21 8.46
N PRO A 218 -3.12 -16.28 8.95
CA PRO A 218 -3.11 -14.92 8.44
C PRO A 218 -1.81 -14.20 8.81
N GLY A 219 -1.34 -13.37 7.89
CA GLY A 219 -0.30 -12.39 8.18
C GLY A 219 -0.92 -11.12 8.77
N LEU A 220 -0.27 -10.55 9.76
CA LEU A 220 -0.67 -9.29 10.39
C LEU A 220 0.52 -8.33 10.46
N LEU A 221 0.27 -7.06 10.12
CA LEU A 221 1.11 -5.95 10.57
C LEU A 221 0.32 -5.15 11.59
N GLU A 222 0.89 -4.87 12.74
CA GLU A 222 0.27 -4.09 13.81
C GLU A 222 1.18 -2.96 14.24
N ALA A 223 0.65 -1.74 14.31
CA ALA A 223 1.39 -0.59 14.80
C ALA A 223 1.80 -0.80 16.26
N ILE A 224 3.08 -0.57 16.55
CA ILE A 224 3.66 -0.61 17.90
C ILE A 224 4.04 0.78 18.40
N ASP A 225 4.21 1.75 17.47
CA ASP A 225 4.50 3.14 17.77
C ASP A 225 4.07 4.06 16.62
N LEU A 226 3.63 5.29 16.97
CA LEU A 226 3.24 6.35 16.03
C LEU A 226 3.86 7.69 16.49
N THR A 227 4.89 8.12 15.78
CA THR A 227 5.58 9.42 16.00
C THR A 227 5.48 10.35 14.80
#